data_d9e2f47a7667eefd71bd2c09fcb33072
#
_entry.id   d9e2f47a7667eefd71bd2c09fcb33072
#
_cell.length_a   1.000
_cell.length_b   1.000
_cell.length_c   1.000
_cell.angle_alpha   90.00
_cell.angle_beta   90.00
_cell.angle_gamma   90.00
#
_symmetry.space_group_name_H-M   'P 1'
#
loop_
_entity.id
_entity.type
_entity.pdbx_description
1 polymer ?
#
loop_
_entity_poly.entity_id
_entity_poly.type
_entity_poly.pdbx_seq_one_letter_code
_entity_poly.pdbx_strand_id
1 'polypeptide(L)'
;MAFALDKRLEVESHLALTHKHIQIRLADESRYFWRILVPAITHDQNNTFISEIHDLPANVAADLWSLSSQISRWLKAHTKSDKINIAVLGNVVSQLHLHVVARHQSDPAWPAPIWGHDAMAPLEISEREHRLASLQAFYKEASGTI
;
A
#
# COMPACT_ATOMS: atom_id res chain seq x y z
N MET A 1 -20.22 -8.33 -10.73
CA MET A 1 -19.94 -6.88 -10.67
C MET A 1 -18.44 -6.64 -10.62
N ALA A 2 -18.01 -5.55 -11.19
CA ALA A 2 -16.61 -5.17 -11.11
C ALA A 2 -16.22 -4.77 -9.69
N PHE A 3 -14.94 -4.94 -9.36
CA PHE A 3 -14.35 -4.44 -8.13
C PHE A 3 -14.59 -2.93 -7.99
N ALA A 4 -14.94 -2.49 -6.79
CA ALA A 4 -15.06 -1.08 -6.45
C ALA A 4 -14.19 -0.80 -5.20
N LEU A 5 -13.32 0.18 -5.30
CA LEU A 5 -12.49 0.62 -4.17
C LEU A 5 -13.34 1.39 -3.16
N ASP A 6 -13.13 1.15 -1.88
CA ASP A 6 -13.75 1.93 -0.81
C ASP A 6 -13.40 3.42 -0.99
N LYS A 7 -14.39 4.29 -0.87
CA LYS A 7 -14.23 5.74 -1.12
C LYS A 7 -13.20 6.40 -0.21
N ARG A 8 -13.03 5.89 1.01
CA ARG A 8 -12.01 6.42 1.94
C ARG A 8 -10.60 6.09 1.47
N LEU A 9 -10.37 4.87 0.97
CA LEU A 9 -9.10 4.50 0.35
C LEU A 9 -8.83 5.32 -0.91
N GLU A 10 -9.88 5.59 -1.70
CA GLU A 10 -9.76 6.41 -2.91
C GLU A 10 -9.35 7.85 -2.60
N VAL A 11 -9.96 8.45 -1.57
CA VAL A 11 -9.68 9.83 -1.16
C VAL A 11 -8.32 9.97 -0.47
N GLU A 12 -7.93 8.98 0.33
CA GLU A 12 -6.71 9.03 1.15
C GLU A 12 -5.47 8.47 0.44
N SER A 13 -5.59 8.07 -0.82
CA SER A 13 -4.47 7.50 -1.56
C SER A 13 -4.58 7.75 -3.05
N HIS A 14 -3.45 7.61 -3.75
CA HIS A 14 -3.33 7.79 -5.19
C HIS A 14 -2.87 6.49 -5.85
N LEU A 15 -3.57 6.04 -6.89
CA LEU A 15 -3.16 4.86 -7.64
C LEU A 15 -1.85 5.13 -8.36
N ALA A 16 -0.84 4.29 -8.11
CA ALA A 16 0.42 4.32 -8.83
C ALA A 16 0.38 3.37 -10.05
N LEU A 17 0.02 2.13 -9.81
CA LEU A 17 -0.10 1.10 -10.84
C LEU A 17 -0.90 -0.10 -10.33
N THR A 18 -1.23 -1.00 -11.24
CA THR A 18 -1.86 -2.28 -10.91
C THR A 18 -0.95 -3.42 -11.37
N HIS A 19 -0.64 -4.34 -10.47
CA HIS A 19 0.07 -5.57 -10.78
C HIS A 19 -0.86 -6.76 -10.63
N LYS A 20 -1.12 -7.47 -11.73
CA LYS A 20 -2.14 -8.53 -11.77
C LYS A 20 -3.48 -8.00 -11.22
N HIS A 21 -3.90 -8.49 -10.05
CA HIS A 21 -5.13 -8.07 -9.39
C HIS A 21 -4.87 -7.16 -8.17
N ILE A 22 -3.67 -6.60 -8.02
CA ILE A 22 -3.33 -5.79 -6.85
C ILE A 22 -3.07 -4.35 -7.28
N GLN A 23 -3.84 -3.43 -6.73
CA GLN A 23 -3.55 -2.00 -6.85
C GLN A 23 -2.43 -1.64 -5.89
N ILE A 24 -1.41 -0.95 -6.39
CA ILE A 24 -0.36 -0.34 -5.59
C ILE A 24 -0.65 1.15 -5.52
N ARG A 25 -0.90 1.63 -4.32
CA ARG A 25 -1.32 3.00 -4.08
C ARG A 25 -0.32 3.72 -3.18
N LEU A 26 -0.22 5.02 -3.37
CA LEU A 26 0.55 5.93 -2.51
C LEU A 26 -0.41 6.58 -1.51
N ALA A 27 -0.19 6.42 -0.21
CA ALA A 27 -0.95 7.15 0.79
C ALA A 27 -0.69 8.66 0.67
N ASP A 28 -1.73 9.45 0.79
CA ASP A 28 -1.65 10.92 0.72
C ASP A 28 -1.15 11.51 2.04
N GLU A 29 0.10 11.17 2.40
CA GLU A 29 0.71 11.50 3.68
C GLU A 29 2.16 11.93 3.49
N SER A 30 2.48 13.16 3.84
CA SER A 30 3.80 13.76 3.62
C SER A 30 4.86 13.33 4.66
N ARG A 31 4.45 12.99 5.87
CA ARG A 31 5.36 12.69 6.99
C ARG A 31 5.99 11.30 6.93
N TYR A 32 5.37 10.37 6.17
CA TYR A 32 5.81 8.99 6.04
C TYR A 32 5.86 8.57 4.57
N PHE A 33 6.81 7.70 4.23
CA PHE A 33 6.80 6.99 2.95
C PHE A 33 5.94 5.75 3.10
N TRP A 34 4.69 5.82 2.61
CA TRP A 34 3.64 4.87 2.91
C TRP A 34 2.97 4.39 1.62
N ARG A 35 2.97 3.06 1.42
CA ARG A 35 2.31 2.39 0.30
C ARG A 35 1.16 1.55 0.80
N ILE A 36 0.13 1.44 -0.02
CA ILE A 36 -1.06 0.65 0.27
C ILE A 36 -1.28 -0.32 -0.89
N LEU A 37 -1.40 -1.61 -0.58
CA LEU A 37 -1.66 -2.67 -1.54
C LEU A 37 -3.09 -3.16 -1.37
N VAL A 38 -3.90 -3.07 -2.43
CA VAL A 38 -5.30 -3.46 -2.39
C VAL A 38 -5.56 -4.57 -3.40
N PRO A 39 -5.89 -5.79 -2.95
CA PRO A 39 -6.37 -6.83 -3.85
C PRO A 39 -7.69 -6.43 -4.50
N ALA A 40 -7.66 -6.17 -5.81
CA ALA A 40 -8.82 -5.66 -6.56
C ALA A 40 -9.68 -6.82 -7.07
N ILE A 41 -10.15 -7.67 -6.15
CA ILE A 41 -11.01 -8.81 -6.42
C ILE A 41 -12.23 -8.81 -5.50
N THR A 42 -13.24 -9.58 -5.87
CA THR A 42 -14.46 -9.77 -5.10
C THR A 42 -14.61 -11.24 -4.70
N HIS A 43 -15.44 -11.50 -3.70
CA HIS A 43 -15.86 -12.85 -3.36
C HIS A 43 -16.67 -13.46 -4.51
N ASP A 44 -16.33 -14.68 -4.91
CA ASP A 44 -17.02 -15.38 -6.00
C ASP A 44 -18.49 -15.67 -5.70
N GLN A 45 -18.84 -15.90 -4.43
CA GLN A 45 -20.16 -16.35 -4.01
C GLN A 45 -21.21 -15.24 -3.91
N ASN A 46 -20.82 -14.04 -3.54
CA ASN A 46 -21.76 -12.95 -3.25
C ASN A 46 -21.34 -11.61 -3.84
N ASN A 47 -20.25 -11.59 -4.58
CA ASN A 47 -19.75 -10.41 -5.27
C ASN A 47 -19.50 -9.20 -4.35
N THR A 48 -19.14 -9.46 -3.09
CA THR A 48 -18.75 -8.44 -2.11
C THR A 48 -17.22 -8.28 -2.09
N PHE A 49 -16.75 -7.20 -1.51
CA PHE A 49 -15.31 -7.04 -1.32
C PHE A 49 -14.78 -8.04 -0.29
N ILE A 50 -13.50 -8.38 -0.41
CA ILE A 50 -12.80 -9.22 0.55
C ILE A 50 -12.29 -8.35 1.70
N SER A 51 -12.50 -8.77 2.94
CA SER A 51 -12.03 -8.08 4.14
C SER A 51 -10.86 -8.77 4.82
N GLU A 52 -10.71 -10.07 4.64
CA GLU A 52 -9.72 -10.85 5.37
C GLU A 52 -8.70 -11.52 4.43
N ILE A 53 -7.46 -11.62 4.90
CA ILE A 53 -6.39 -12.30 4.14
C ILE A 53 -6.75 -13.77 3.88
N HIS A 54 -7.36 -14.45 4.85
CA HIS A 54 -7.69 -15.87 4.70
C HIS A 54 -8.82 -16.15 3.69
N ASP A 55 -9.54 -15.12 3.27
CA ASP A 55 -10.55 -15.23 2.21
C ASP A 55 -10.00 -15.02 0.80
N LEU A 56 -8.73 -14.62 0.69
CA LEU A 56 -8.08 -14.50 -0.62
C LEU A 56 -7.86 -15.88 -1.26
N PRO A 57 -8.03 -15.99 -2.59
CA PRO A 57 -7.47 -17.13 -3.33
C PRO A 57 -5.98 -17.28 -3.04
N ALA A 58 -5.49 -18.53 -2.91
CA ALA A 58 -4.12 -18.80 -2.50
C ALA A 58 -3.06 -18.12 -3.38
N ASN A 59 -3.30 -18.09 -4.69
CA ASN A 59 -2.39 -17.41 -5.63
C ASN A 59 -2.37 -15.89 -5.43
N VAL A 60 -3.50 -15.28 -5.11
CA VAL A 60 -3.59 -13.82 -4.86
C VAL A 60 -2.92 -13.48 -3.53
N ALA A 61 -3.12 -14.30 -2.50
CA ALA A 61 -2.42 -14.13 -1.22
C ALA A 61 -0.89 -14.25 -1.40
N ALA A 62 -0.41 -15.22 -2.17
CA ALA A 62 1.00 -15.38 -2.47
C ALA A 62 1.56 -14.16 -3.23
N ASP A 63 0.84 -13.66 -4.22
CA ASP A 63 1.22 -12.47 -4.98
C ASP A 63 1.27 -11.22 -4.08
N LEU A 64 0.31 -11.06 -3.17
CA LEU A 64 0.26 -9.94 -2.22
C LEU A 64 1.49 -9.92 -1.31
N TRP A 65 1.84 -11.06 -0.70
CA TRP A 65 3.03 -11.17 0.16
C TRP A 65 4.33 -10.99 -0.61
N SER A 66 4.45 -11.60 -1.80
CA SER A 66 5.63 -11.42 -2.66
C SER A 66 5.83 -9.96 -3.05
N LEU A 67 4.77 -9.30 -3.48
CA LEU A 67 4.80 -7.88 -3.86
C LEU A 67 5.13 -6.99 -2.68
N SER A 68 4.53 -7.23 -1.50
CA SER A 68 4.83 -6.47 -0.28
C SER A 68 6.29 -6.58 0.12
N SER A 69 6.88 -7.78 -0.02
CA SER A 69 8.31 -8.03 0.25
C SER A 69 9.21 -7.26 -0.71
N GLN A 70 8.90 -7.28 -2.01
CA GLN A 70 9.67 -6.55 -3.03
C GLN A 70 9.62 -5.04 -2.80
N ILE A 71 8.43 -4.49 -2.55
CA ILE A 71 8.24 -3.07 -2.26
C ILE A 71 8.95 -2.69 -0.96
N SER A 72 8.89 -3.52 0.06
CA SER A 72 9.56 -3.28 1.35
C SER A 72 11.08 -3.15 1.18
N ARG A 73 11.68 -4.05 0.43
CA ARG A 73 13.14 -4.01 0.15
C ARG A 73 13.52 -2.76 -0.60
N TRP A 74 12.80 -2.46 -1.66
CA TRP A 74 13.05 -1.25 -2.44
C TRP A 74 12.83 0.02 -1.61
N LEU A 75 11.72 0.11 -0.90
CA LEU A 75 11.36 1.29 -0.12
C LEU A 75 12.38 1.55 0.98
N LYS A 76 12.84 0.51 1.66
CA LYS A 76 13.88 0.65 2.69
C LYS A 76 15.18 1.20 2.14
N ALA A 77 15.62 0.70 1.00
CA ALA A 77 16.85 1.17 0.33
C ALA A 77 16.67 2.60 -0.22
N HIS A 78 15.54 2.87 -0.86
CA HIS A 78 15.23 4.16 -1.49
C HIS A 78 15.12 5.30 -0.47
N THR A 79 14.53 5.03 0.68
CA THR A 79 14.32 6.04 1.74
C THR A 79 15.42 6.03 2.80
N LYS A 80 16.30 5.05 2.80
CA LYS A 80 17.30 4.80 3.86
C LYS A 80 16.66 4.71 5.24
N SER A 81 15.47 4.09 5.31
CA SER A 81 14.71 3.98 6.54
C SER A 81 15.32 2.99 7.53
N ASP A 82 15.01 3.18 8.81
CA ASP A 82 15.49 2.31 9.88
C ASP A 82 14.71 0.99 9.94
N LYS A 83 13.42 1.04 9.60
CA LYS A 83 12.51 -0.11 9.70
C LYS A 83 11.41 -0.03 8.64
N ILE A 84 10.91 -1.18 8.22
CA ILE A 84 9.65 -1.28 7.47
C ILE A 84 8.59 -1.86 8.41
N ASN A 85 7.44 -1.19 8.50
CA ASN A 85 6.25 -1.74 9.13
C ASN A 85 5.27 -2.22 8.05
N ILE A 86 4.81 -3.44 8.21
CA ILE A 86 3.74 -4.02 7.38
C ILE A 86 2.57 -4.28 8.30
N ALA A 87 1.37 -3.85 7.91
CA ALA A 87 0.17 -4.05 8.71
C ALA A 87 -1.06 -4.27 7.84
N VAL A 88 -1.96 -5.10 8.35
CA VAL A 88 -3.31 -5.29 7.82
C VAL A 88 -4.26 -5.05 8.98
N LEU A 89 -4.97 -3.93 8.96
CA LEU A 89 -5.82 -3.50 10.08
C LEU A 89 -7.31 -3.74 9.77
N GLY A 90 -7.90 -2.90 8.92
CA GLY A 90 -9.31 -3.06 8.53
C GLY A 90 -10.33 -2.61 9.58
N ASN A 91 -9.92 -1.91 10.62
CA ASN A 91 -10.82 -1.51 11.71
C ASN A 91 -11.72 -0.33 11.33
N VAL A 92 -11.27 0.56 10.47
CA VAL A 92 -12.03 1.71 9.95
C VAL A 92 -12.54 1.40 8.55
N VAL A 93 -11.65 1.01 7.64
CA VAL A 93 -11.99 0.55 6.29
C VAL A 93 -11.83 -0.95 6.25
N SER A 94 -12.93 -1.68 6.17
CA SER A 94 -12.91 -3.16 6.22
C SER A 94 -12.47 -3.82 4.92
N GLN A 95 -12.53 -3.14 3.78
CA GLN A 95 -11.98 -3.66 2.53
C GLN A 95 -10.50 -3.96 2.70
N LEU A 96 -10.08 -5.18 2.36
CA LEU A 96 -8.72 -5.65 2.58
C LEU A 96 -7.69 -4.75 1.91
N HIS A 97 -6.77 -4.25 2.70
CA HIS A 97 -5.62 -3.49 2.24
C HIS A 97 -4.44 -3.70 3.17
N LEU A 98 -3.26 -3.81 2.58
CA LEU A 98 -2.01 -4.06 3.29
C LEU A 98 -1.15 -2.80 3.21
N HIS A 99 -0.67 -2.36 4.36
CA HIS A 99 0.19 -1.19 4.48
C HIS A 99 1.65 -1.58 4.48
N VAL A 100 2.48 -0.82 3.76
CA VAL A 100 3.95 -0.89 3.80
C VAL A 100 4.46 0.52 4.10
N VAL A 101 5.06 0.71 5.27
CA VAL A 101 5.50 2.02 5.75
C VAL A 101 6.98 2.01 6.07
N ALA A 102 7.72 2.93 5.46
CA ALA A 102 9.12 3.17 5.84
C ALA A 102 9.17 4.05 7.09
N ARG A 103 9.84 3.56 8.13
CA ARG A 103 9.94 4.23 9.43
C ARG A 103 11.34 4.73 9.67
N HIS A 104 11.42 5.93 10.23
CA HIS A 104 12.67 6.54 10.69
C HIS A 104 12.60 6.82 12.19
N GLN A 105 13.73 6.70 12.88
CA GLN A 105 13.78 7.06 14.30
C GLN A 105 13.43 8.52 14.57
N SER A 106 13.54 9.36 13.52
CA SER A 106 13.17 10.77 13.56
C SER A 106 11.71 11.06 13.19
N ASP A 107 10.92 10.05 12.81
CA ASP A 107 9.54 10.31 12.41
C ASP A 107 8.63 10.66 13.61
N PRO A 108 7.51 11.36 13.38
CA PRO A 108 6.69 11.89 14.47
C PRO A 108 6.13 10.84 15.44
N ALA A 109 5.86 9.63 14.98
CA ALA A 109 5.26 8.58 15.81
C ALA A 109 6.28 7.65 16.47
N TRP A 110 7.54 7.65 16.00
CA TRP A 110 8.54 6.70 16.47
C TRP A 110 8.68 6.65 18.00
N PRO A 111 8.76 5.49 18.65
CA PRO A 111 8.75 4.12 18.09
C PRO A 111 7.35 3.50 17.94
N ALA A 112 6.30 4.25 18.20
CA ALA A 112 4.93 3.78 18.12
C ALA A 112 4.49 3.55 16.66
N PRO A 113 3.47 2.72 16.40
CA PRO A 113 2.83 2.63 15.09
C PRO A 113 2.29 4.00 14.64
N ILE A 114 2.19 4.20 13.32
CA ILE A 114 1.71 5.49 12.80
C ILE A 114 0.19 5.67 12.93
N TRP A 115 -0.57 4.57 12.94
CA TRP A 115 -2.03 4.63 13.00
C TRP A 115 -2.50 5.15 14.34
N GLY A 116 -3.40 6.14 14.30
CA GLY A 116 -3.94 6.80 15.49
C GLY A 116 -3.03 7.88 16.08
N HIS A 117 -1.90 8.22 15.42
CA HIS A 117 -0.99 9.24 15.95
C HIS A 117 -1.50 10.65 15.67
N ASP A 118 -1.70 11.04 14.45
CA ASP A 118 -2.20 12.36 14.06
C ASP A 118 -3.05 12.28 12.79
N ALA A 119 -3.78 13.35 12.49
CA ALA A 119 -4.45 13.48 11.21
C ALA A 119 -3.44 13.48 10.06
N MET A 120 -3.85 12.95 8.90
CA MET A 120 -3.00 12.92 7.71
C MET A 120 -2.61 14.34 7.27
N ALA A 121 -1.36 14.49 6.83
CA ALA A 121 -0.84 15.70 6.22
C ALA A 121 -0.63 15.44 4.72
N PRO A 122 -1.49 16.00 3.83
CA PRO A 122 -1.45 15.70 2.41
C PRO A 122 -0.10 16.02 1.76
N LEU A 123 0.22 15.27 0.71
CA LEU A 123 1.39 15.51 -0.13
C LEU A 123 1.19 16.77 -0.99
N GLU A 124 2.23 17.57 -1.11
CA GLU A 124 2.30 18.56 -2.17
C GLU A 124 2.28 17.86 -3.54
N ILE A 125 1.72 18.52 -4.57
CA ILE A 125 1.53 17.91 -5.89
C ILE A 125 2.85 17.42 -6.48
N SER A 126 3.91 18.22 -6.42
CA SER A 126 5.23 17.86 -6.93
C SER A 126 5.83 16.63 -6.22
N GLU A 127 5.69 16.56 -4.92
CA GLU A 127 6.17 15.41 -4.13
C GLU A 127 5.35 14.15 -4.42
N ARG A 128 4.05 14.28 -4.56
CA ARG A 128 3.18 13.19 -4.97
C ARG A 128 3.58 12.61 -6.32
N GLU A 129 3.76 13.47 -7.32
CA GLU A 129 4.18 13.06 -8.66
C GLU A 129 5.54 12.39 -8.65
N HIS A 130 6.48 12.91 -7.88
CA HIS A 130 7.81 12.32 -7.72
C HIS A 130 7.74 10.90 -7.10
N ARG A 131 6.99 10.74 -6.03
CA ARG A 131 6.83 9.44 -5.36
C ARG A 131 6.11 8.41 -6.23
N LEU A 132 5.09 8.82 -6.97
CA LEU A 132 4.39 7.96 -7.93
C LEU A 132 5.34 7.51 -9.05
N ALA A 133 6.09 8.44 -9.63
CA ALA A 133 7.04 8.14 -10.70
C ALA A 133 8.15 7.19 -10.25
N SER A 134 8.69 7.38 -9.04
CA SER A 134 9.71 6.51 -8.47
C SER A 134 9.22 5.07 -8.27
N LEU A 135 7.99 4.91 -7.80
CA LEU A 135 7.38 3.60 -7.60
C LEU A 135 7.10 2.90 -8.95
N GLN A 136 6.61 3.65 -9.94
CA GLN A 136 6.37 3.13 -11.29
C GLN A 136 7.67 2.71 -11.97
N ALA A 137 8.74 3.49 -11.82
CA ALA A 137 10.06 3.15 -12.36
C ALA A 137 10.63 1.88 -11.71
N PHE A 138 10.55 1.74 -10.39
CA PHE A 138 10.94 0.53 -9.69
C PHE A 138 10.21 -0.70 -10.23
N TYR A 139 8.89 -0.61 -10.36
CA TYR A 139 8.08 -1.72 -10.83
C TYR A 139 8.43 -2.11 -12.26
N LYS A 140 8.65 -1.15 -13.14
CA LYS A 140 9.04 -1.39 -14.53
C LYS A 140 10.39 -2.10 -14.64
N GLU A 141 11.38 -1.70 -13.83
CA GLU A 141 12.69 -2.36 -13.78
C GLU A 141 12.59 -3.80 -13.25
N ALA A 142 11.84 -4.01 -12.17
CA ALA A 142 11.61 -5.32 -11.58
C ALA A 142 10.91 -6.27 -12.57
N SER A 143 9.93 -5.77 -13.34
CA SER A 143 9.20 -6.56 -14.36
C SER A 143 10.04 -6.90 -15.58
N GLY A 144 11.03 -6.07 -15.91
CA GLY A 144 11.96 -6.33 -17.01
C GLY A 144 13.03 -7.38 -16.69
N THR A 145 13.09 -7.84 -15.43
CA THR A 145 14.07 -8.80 -14.93
C THR A 145 13.50 -10.22 -14.78
N ILE A 146 12.25 -10.43 -15.15
CA ILE A 146 11.55 -11.74 -15.10
C ILE A 146 11.56 -12.37 -16.48
#